data_6c81aab0a28040cf04bd2fe18a90dece
#
_entry.id   6c81aab0a28040cf04bd2fe18a90dece
#
_cell.length_a   1.000
_cell.length_b   1.000
_cell.length_c   1.000
_cell.angle_alpha   90.00
_cell.angle_beta   90.00
_cell.angle_gamma   90.00
#
_symmetry.space_group_name_H-M   'P 1'
#
loop_
_entity.id
_entity.type
_entity.pdbx_description
1 polymer ?
#
loop_
_entity_poly.entity_id
_entity_poly.type
_entity_poly.pdbx_seq_one_letter_code
_entity_poly.pdbx_strand_id
1 'polypeptide(L)'
;MAITKYPADNYLGQPKNVKLNKYMMVGDRVDEVHSVIVHRFTMGDVEDPDLYAAQPLWEWQSSEMGKFVMEKSVQTPMWHRNSNPNQYHTDYCVQAWLKGADYTYWVLKWADQVDNQGTR
;
A
#
# COMPACT_ATOMS: atom_id res chain seq x y z
N MET A 1 2.69 5.30 -14.26
CA MET A 1 2.25 4.00 -13.71
C MET A 1 1.14 4.25 -12.70
N ALA A 2 0.07 3.52 -12.78
CA ALA A 2 -1.09 3.71 -11.88
C ALA A 2 -1.17 2.56 -10.87
N ILE A 3 -1.67 2.86 -9.66
CA ILE A 3 -1.91 1.83 -8.66
C ILE A 3 -3.04 0.94 -9.14
N THR A 4 -2.85 -0.39 -9.06
CA THR A 4 -3.85 -1.35 -9.47
C THR A 4 -4.52 -1.99 -8.26
N LYS A 5 -5.74 -2.47 -8.44
CA LYS A 5 -6.46 -3.18 -7.39
C LYS A 5 -5.90 -4.59 -7.23
N TYR A 6 -5.71 -5.03 -5.98
CA TYR A 6 -5.40 -6.42 -5.70
C TYR A 6 -6.57 -7.30 -6.16
N PRO A 7 -6.30 -8.44 -6.83
CA PRO A 7 -7.35 -9.22 -7.47
C PRO A 7 -8.43 -9.78 -6.55
N ALA A 8 -8.15 -9.95 -5.26
CA ALA A 8 -9.10 -10.54 -4.33
C ALA A 8 -9.36 -9.61 -3.16
N ASP A 9 -10.61 -9.55 -2.69
CA ASP A 9 -10.94 -8.87 -1.44
C ASP A 9 -10.44 -9.70 -0.26
N ASN A 10 -9.93 -9.02 0.75
CA ASN A 10 -9.40 -9.67 1.94
C ASN A 10 -10.37 -9.50 3.09
N TYR A 11 -11.22 -10.50 3.32
CA TYR A 11 -12.23 -10.45 4.39
C TYR A 11 -11.69 -10.89 5.74
N LEU A 12 -10.52 -11.52 5.77
CA LEU A 12 -9.93 -12.01 7.01
C LEU A 12 -8.98 -11.01 7.64
N GLY A 13 -8.83 -9.86 7.00
CA GLY A 13 -7.96 -8.81 7.47
C GLY A 13 -7.05 -8.31 6.37
N GLN A 14 -6.60 -7.08 6.49
CA GLN A 14 -5.65 -6.52 5.54
C GLN A 14 -4.25 -7.08 5.78
N PRO A 15 -3.40 -7.09 4.75
CA PRO A 15 -1.99 -7.40 4.95
C PRO A 15 -1.42 -6.51 6.05
N LYS A 16 -0.69 -7.12 6.97
CA LYS A 16 -0.02 -6.36 8.02
C LYS A 16 1.27 -5.77 7.45
N ASN A 17 1.74 -4.71 8.10
CA ASN A 17 3.00 -4.11 7.72
C ASN A 17 4.15 -4.98 8.25
N VAL A 18 4.24 -6.18 7.72
CA VAL A 18 5.25 -7.16 8.07
C VAL A 18 6.28 -7.21 6.95
N LYS A 19 7.53 -7.27 7.33
CA LYS A 19 8.63 -7.37 6.37
C LYS A 19 8.65 -8.79 5.81
N LEU A 20 8.15 -8.95 4.61
CA LEU A 20 8.28 -10.20 3.88
C LEU A 20 9.42 -10.04 2.91
N ASN A 21 10.59 -10.57 3.27
CA ASN A 21 11.73 -10.55 2.39
C ASN A 21 11.53 -11.57 1.29
N LYS A 22 11.73 -11.14 0.07
CA LYS A 22 11.48 -11.96 -1.09
C LYS A 22 12.52 -11.61 -2.14
N TYR A 23 13.01 -12.62 -2.85
CA TYR A 23 13.96 -12.40 -3.94
C TYR A 23 13.18 -12.32 -5.25
N MET A 24 13.46 -11.31 -6.03
CA MET A 24 12.79 -11.09 -7.31
C MET A 24 13.83 -10.71 -8.37
N MET A 25 13.50 -11.03 -9.61
CA MET A 25 14.28 -10.53 -10.74
C MET A 25 14.00 -9.03 -10.90
N VAL A 26 15.05 -8.24 -10.86
CA VAL A 26 14.98 -6.80 -11.11
C VAL A 26 15.95 -6.54 -12.26
N GLY A 27 15.39 -6.37 -13.46
CA GLY A 27 16.19 -6.36 -14.66
C GLY A 27 16.81 -7.74 -14.92
N ASP A 28 18.13 -7.81 -14.97
CA ASP A 28 18.88 -9.06 -15.19
C ASP A 28 19.50 -9.60 -13.90
N ARG A 29 19.10 -9.08 -12.73
CA ARG A 29 19.67 -9.43 -11.44
C ARG A 29 18.59 -9.96 -10.52
N VAL A 30 19.00 -10.78 -9.54
CA VAL A 30 18.14 -11.20 -8.44
C VAL A 30 18.45 -10.29 -7.25
N ASP A 31 17.45 -9.53 -6.81
CA ASP A 31 17.59 -8.63 -5.66
C ASP A 31 16.61 -9.01 -4.55
N GLU A 32 16.98 -8.70 -3.32
CA GLU A 32 16.08 -8.81 -2.18
C GLU A 32 15.07 -7.68 -2.24
N VAL A 33 13.79 -8.04 -2.13
CA VAL A 33 12.68 -7.10 -2.22
C VAL A 33 11.81 -7.24 -0.99
N HIS A 34 11.42 -6.12 -0.42
CA HIS A 34 10.56 -6.06 0.76
C HIS A 34 9.14 -5.67 0.34
N SER A 35 8.18 -6.51 0.69
CA SER A 35 6.77 -6.18 0.50
C SER A 35 6.30 -5.40 1.71
N VAL A 36 5.83 -4.18 1.51
CA VAL A 36 5.44 -3.30 2.61
C VAL A 36 4.10 -2.63 2.33
N ILE A 37 3.39 -2.29 3.38
CA ILE A 37 2.20 -1.44 3.31
C ILE A 37 2.67 0.00 3.47
N VAL A 38 2.51 0.78 2.42
CA VAL A 38 3.04 2.15 2.36
C VAL A 38 2.00 3.22 2.64
N HIS A 39 0.72 2.85 2.69
CA HIS A 39 -0.35 3.81 2.95
C HIS A 39 -1.60 3.07 3.40
N ARG A 40 -2.35 3.69 4.32
CA ARG A 40 -3.62 3.17 4.82
C ARG A 40 -4.61 4.31 4.93
N PHE A 41 -5.86 4.03 4.64
CA PHE A 41 -6.95 4.98 4.90
C PHE A 41 -8.26 4.22 5.04
N THR A 42 -9.28 4.90 5.57
CA THR A 42 -10.59 4.30 5.82
C THR A 42 -11.65 5.17 5.15
N MET A 43 -12.56 4.52 4.43
CA MET A 43 -13.75 5.16 3.88
C MET A 43 -14.92 4.92 4.81
N GLY A 44 -15.73 5.94 5.03
CA GLY A 44 -16.92 5.81 5.84
C GLY A 44 -18.01 5.00 5.15
N ASP A 45 -19.18 4.96 5.76
CA ASP A 45 -20.32 4.23 5.24
C ASP A 45 -20.90 4.98 4.04
N VAL A 46 -20.41 4.64 2.87
CA VAL A 46 -20.86 5.19 1.60
C VAL A 46 -21.24 4.05 0.66
N GLU A 47 -22.18 4.35 -0.21
CA GLU A 47 -22.56 3.45 -1.29
C GLU A 47 -21.43 3.48 -2.31
N ASP A 48 -20.90 2.40 -2.72
CA ASP A 48 -19.82 2.31 -3.70
C ASP A 48 -18.49 2.96 -3.21
N PRO A 49 -17.91 2.43 -2.12
CA PRO A 49 -16.72 3.03 -1.56
C PRO A 49 -15.51 3.06 -2.50
N ASP A 50 -15.40 2.11 -3.43
CA ASP A 50 -14.26 2.08 -4.35
C ASP A 50 -14.23 3.32 -5.26
N LEU A 51 -15.39 3.83 -5.63
CA LEU A 51 -15.49 5.04 -6.43
C LEU A 51 -14.90 6.24 -5.68
N TYR A 52 -15.25 6.37 -4.41
CA TYR A 52 -14.76 7.48 -3.59
C TYR A 52 -13.32 7.30 -3.14
N ALA A 53 -12.83 6.07 -3.09
CA ALA A 53 -11.44 5.79 -2.73
C ALA A 53 -10.46 6.26 -3.79
N ALA A 54 -10.91 6.47 -5.01
CA ALA A 54 -10.03 6.92 -6.09
C ALA A 54 -9.34 8.25 -5.76
N GLN A 55 -10.03 9.18 -5.09
CA GLN A 55 -9.45 10.47 -4.75
C GLN A 55 -8.32 10.37 -3.72
N PRO A 56 -8.51 9.73 -2.55
CA PRO A 56 -7.42 9.54 -1.61
C PRO A 56 -6.22 8.79 -2.21
N LEU A 57 -6.47 7.82 -3.07
CA LEU A 57 -5.40 7.09 -3.75
C LEU A 57 -4.62 8.01 -4.67
N TRP A 58 -5.31 8.83 -5.44
CA TRP A 58 -4.65 9.79 -6.34
C TRP A 58 -3.86 10.83 -5.54
N GLU A 59 -4.42 11.35 -4.47
CA GLU A 59 -3.74 12.33 -3.62
C GLU A 59 -2.46 11.74 -3.04
N TRP A 60 -2.52 10.50 -2.53
CA TRP A 60 -1.32 9.84 -2.03
C TRP A 60 -0.29 9.62 -3.14
N GLN A 61 -0.74 9.16 -4.30
CA GLN A 61 0.15 8.93 -5.44
C GLN A 61 0.88 10.21 -5.86
N SER A 62 0.23 11.35 -5.69
CA SER A 62 0.80 12.66 -6.04
C SER A 62 1.64 13.26 -4.91
N SER A 63 1.63 12.68 -3.72
CA SER A 63 2.41 13.14 -2.59
C SER A 63 3.89 12.79 -2.77
N GLU A 64 4.74 13.36 -1.92
CA GLU A 64 6.17 13.06 -1.95
C GLU A 64 6.43 11.57 -1.75
N MET A 65 5.78 10.95 -0.75
CA MET A 65 5.91 9.52 -0.52
C MET A 65 5.41 8.71 -1.71
N GLY A 66 4.23 9.07 -2.23
CA GLY A 66 3.64 8.37 -3.35
C GLY A 66 4.52 8.39 -4.59
N LYS A 67 5.08 9.54 -4.91
CA LYS A 67 5.98 9.66 -6.05
C LYS A 67 7.21 8.79 -5.89
N PHE A 68 7.80 8.77 -4.70
CA PHE A 68 8.95 7.92 -4.41
C PHE A 68 8.58 6.44 -4.61
N VAL A 69 7.48 6.01 -4.00
CA VAL A 69 7.06 4.60 -4.06
C VAL A 69 6.71 4.19 -5.48
N MET A 70 5.97 5.03 -6.21
CA MET A 70 5.58 4.71 -7.58
C MET A 70 6.80 4.57 -8.50
N GLU A 71 7.85 5.36 -8.24
CA GLU A 71 9.09 5.27 -9.02
C GLU A 71 9.93 4.06 -8.64
N LYS A 72 10.04 3.75 -7.34
CA LYS A 72 10.99 2.76 -6.84
C LYS A 72 10.43 1.35 -6.71
N SER A 73 9.11 1.18 -6.63
CA SER A 73 8.53 -0.15 -6.51
C SER A 73 8.90 -1.01 -7.71
N VAL A 74 9.37 -2.24 -7.45
CA VAL A 74 9.84 -3.12 -8.53
C VAL A 74 8.69 -3.68 -9.35
N GLN A 75 7.48 -3.63 -8.83
CA GLN A 75 6.27 -3.92 -9.61
C GLN A 75 5.21 -2.89 -9.22
N THR A 76 4.16 -2.77 -10.01
CA THR A 76 3.12 -1.77 -9.77
C THR A 76 2.52 -1.95 -8.38
N PRO A 77 2.50 -0.89 -7.55
CA PRO A 77 1.82 -0.97 -6.27
C PRO A 77 0.36 -1.36 -6.43
N MET A 78 -0.17 -2.07 -5.44
CA MET A 78 -1.54 -2.56 -5.44
C MET A 78 -2.27 -2.05 -4.21
N TRP A 79 -3.56 -1.72 -4.37
CA TRP A 79 -4.38 -1.39 -3.23
C TRP A 79 -5.31 -2.56 -2.87
N HIS A 80 -5.54 -2.71 -1.57
CA HIS A 80 -6.38 -3.76 -1.00
C HIS A 80 -7.57 -3.13 -0.31
N ARG A 81 -8.69 -3.83 -0.33
CA ARG A 81 -9.90 -3.45 0.37
C ARG A 81 -10.26 -4.52 1.38
N ASN A 82 -10.64 -4.09 2.58
CA ASN A 82 -11.17 -4.96 3.60
C ASN A 82 -12.48 -4.36 4.11
N SER A 83 -13.61 -4.97 3.73
CA SER A 83 -14.93 -4.56 4.17
C SER A 83 -15.31 -5.41 5.37
N ASN A 84 -15.63 -4.76 6.47
CA ASN A 84 -16.10 -5.44 7.68
C ASN A 84 -17.60 -5.14 7.86
N PRO A 85 -18.47 -6.13 7.73
CA PRO A 85 -19.92 -5.90 7.82
C PRO A 85 -20.36 -5.47 9.22
N ASN A 86 -19.56 -5.69 10.26
CA ASN A 86 -19.86 -5.28 11.62
C ASN A 86 -19.39 -3.86 11.92
N GLN A 87 -18.67 -3.26 11.01
CA GLN A 87 -18.17 -1.89 11.12
C GLN A 87 -18.64 -1.14 9.88
N TYR A 88 -19.18 0.04 10.08
CA TYR A 88 -19.74 0.82 8.96
C TYR A 88 -18.63 1.58 8.24
N HIS A 89 -17.56 0.85 7.88
CA HIS A 89 -16.47 1.46 7.11
C HIS A 89 -15.74 0.39 6.32
N THR A 90 -14.95 0.84 5.35
CA THR A 90 -14.10 -0.02 4.53
C THR A 90 -12.66 0.46 4.66
N ASP A 91 -11.77 -0.45 5.01
CA ASP A 91 -10.35 -0.14 5.16
C ASP A 91 -9.63 -0.38 3.84
N TYR A 92 -8.72 0.54 3.52
CA TYR A 92 -7.90 0.44 2.32
C TYR A 92 -6.44 0.52 2.69
N CYS A 93 -5.61 -0.19 1.96
CA CYS A 93 -4.16 -0.05 2.08
C CYS A 93 -3.49 -0.19 0.71
N VAL A 94 -2.29 0.36 0.62
CA VAL A 94 -1.46 0.26 -0.59
C VAL A 94 -0.23 -0.56 -0.26
N GLN A 95 0.01 -1.58 -1.06
CA GLN A 95 1.17 -2.47 -0.93
C GLN A 95 2.15 -2.17 -2.05
N ALA A 96 3.44 -2.11 -1.71
CA ALA A 96 4.51 -1.89 -2.68
C ALA A 96 5.66 -2.84 -2.41
N TRP A 97 6.57 -2.94 -3.36
CA TRP A 97 7.71 -3.86 -3.29
C TRP A 97 8.99 -3.06 -3.52
N LEU A 98 9.78 -2.86 -2.46
CA LEU A 98 10.94 -2.00 -2.48
C LEU A 98 12.22 -2.82 -2.33
N LYS A 99 13.25 -2.50 -3.13
CA LYS A 99 14.58 -3.07 -2.96
C LYS A 99 15.19 -2.61 -1.65
N GLY A 100 16.19 -3.34 -1.16
CA GLY A 100 16.76 -3.12 0.16
C GLY A 100 17.08 -1.67 0.48
N ALA A 101 17.82 -0.97 -0.39
CA ALA A 101 18.20 0.43 -0.15
C ALA A 101 16.97 1.35 -0.16
N ASP A 102 16.07 1.15 -1.09
CA ASP A 102 14.85 1.95 -1.20
C ASP A 102 13.93 1.70 -0.02
N TYR A 103 13.83 0.45 0.42
CA TYR A 103 13.06 0.09 1.60
C TYR A 103 13.61 0.79 2.85
N THR A 104 14.92 0.76 3.03
CA THR A 104 15.56 1.42 4.18
C THR A 104 15.27 2.92 4.19
N TYR A 105 15.40 3.57 3.03
CA TYR A 105 15.08 4.98 2.91
C TYR A 105 13.63 5.26 3.28
N TRP A 106 12.69 4.46 2.78
CA TRP A 106 11.28 4.62 3.07
C TRP A 106 10.99 4.46 4.57
N VAL A 107 11.57 3.43 5.19
CA VAL A 107 11.37 3.18 6.63
C VAL A 107 11.83 4.38 7.46
N LEU A 108 13.02 4.90 7.17
CA LEU A 108 13.57 6.00 7.95
C LEU A 108 12.78 7.29 7.78
N LYS A 109 12.16 7.48 6.63
CA LYS A 109 11.48 8.74 6.35
C LYS A 109 9.97 8.71 6.65
N TRP A 110 9.29 7.59 6.39
CA TRP A 110 7.83 7.60 6.40
C TRP A 110 7.15 6.50 7.21
N ALA A 111 7.86 5.46 7.67
CA ALA A 111 7.18 4.31 8.28
C ALA A 111 6.30 4.69 9.47
N ASP A 112 6.75 5.63 10.31
CA ASP A 112 5.98 6.06 11.47
C ASP A 112 4.65 6.70 11.08
N GLN A 113 4.61 7.41 9.97
CA GLN A 113 3.39 8.05 9.48
C GLN A 113 2.35 7.01 9.07
N VAL A 114 2.79 5.93 8.45
CA VAL A 114 1.87 4.88 8.02
C VAL A 114 1.28 4.15 9.22
N ASP A 115 2.10 3.83 10.21
CA ASP A 115 1.64 3.17 11.44
C ASP A 115 0.61 4.05 12.17
N ASN A 116 0.85 5.35 12.24
CA ASN A 116 -0.09 6.28 12.85
C ASN A 116 -1.41 6.35 12.08
N GLN A 117 -1.37 6.30 10.77
CA GLN A 117 -2.57 6.28 9.94
C GLN A 117 -3.39 5.02 10.19
N GLY A 118 -2.74 3.90 10.43
CA GLY A 118 -3.40 2.62 10.63
C GLY A 118 -4.10 2.44 11.97
N THR A 119 -3.88 3.34 12.93
CA THR A 119 -4.40 3.19 14.29
C THR A 119 -5.70 3.92 14.57
N ARG A 120 -6.29 4.51 13.60
CA ARG A 120 -7.52 5.27 13.79
C ARG A 120 -8.77 4.43 13.80
#